data_24c10e0bb1c2cac99f34b9d40c91a158
#
_entry.id   24c10e0bb1c2cac99f34b9d40c91a158
#
_cell.length_a   1.000
_cell.length_b   1.000
_cell.length_c   1.000
_cell.angle_alpha   90.00
_cell.angle_beta   90.00
_cell.angle_gamma   90.00
#
_symmetry.space_group_name_H-M   'P 1'
#
loop_
_entity.id
_entity.type
_entity.pdbx_description
1 polymer ?
#
loop_
_entity_poly.entity_id
_entity_poly.type
_entity_poly.pdbx_seq_one_letter_code
_entity_poly.pdbx_strand_id
1 'polypeptide(L)'
;MKSWLAGKQNSSLQKLTIFIVLFGIVFGGCGTVDLKVRKNLDHPNIHPNTVAILPFTLAGPTPEGVPVHRLFRECFFNYFSYLGYVDIPLETIDNKLHAAGIKNYQEVLGFSPEKLRDILAVDAVIKGQVLETNNFTGGIHAETSIKAKIEMIDLRTGETLWETEHKERIYSGILSPNFVEIIQDQMDNAKVQQALYKTAEMFSIGIMMKIPDPAAVWQKEIRLPEIKSIETNLKPNQKLKPNDRIYVNLIGDAGLKGSFGIGSWKSNIPLKEITPGMYSGSYIVQESDEISSALIVGTLKNAQGLAGKRFYKHGMAVIEKSSLN
;
A
#
# COMPACT_ATOMS: atom_id res chain seq x y z
N MET A 1 6.51 -50.19 53.44
CA MET A 1 7.08 -50.18 52.10
C MET A 1 5.99 -49.77 51.10
N LYS A 2 5.53 -48.52 51.07
CA LYS A 2 4.62 -47.92 50.09
C LYS A 2 4.61 -46.41 50.37
N SER A 3 5.51 -45.62 49.75
CA SER A 3 5.36 -44.14 49.65
C SER A 3 6.55 -43.56 48.86
N TRP A 4 6.69 -43.89 47.58
CA TRP A 4 7.78 -43.29 46.79
C TRP A 4 7.47 -43.17 45.26
N LEU A 5 6.21 -42.95 44.85
CA LEU A 5 5.87 -42.79 43.43
C LEU A 5 4.90 -41.64 43.11
N ALA A 6 4.74 -40.65 44.01
CA ALA A 6 3.80 -39.53 43.75
C ALA A 6 4.44 -38.19 43.31
N GLY A 7 5.75 -38.11 43.17
CA GLY A 7 6.46 -36.79 42.99
C GLY A 7 6.95 -36.40 41.59
N LYS A 8 6.81 -37.27 40.59
CA LYS A 8 7.46 -36.99 39.29
C LYS A 8 6.56 -36.69 38.10
N GLN A 9 5.25 -36.71 38.25
CA GLN A 9 4.32 -36.56 37.13
C GLN A 9 3.79 -35.14 36.89
N ASN A 10 4.01 -34.19 37.82
CA ASN A 10 3.48 -32.82 37.68
C ASN A 10 4.42 -31.80 37.01
N SER A 11 5.72 -32.09 36.86
CA SER A 11 6.66 -31.10 36.31
C SER A 11 6.65 -31.01 34.76
N SER A 12 6.30 -32.11 34.09
CA SER A 12 6.24 -32.12 32.62
C SER A 12 4.96 -31.49 32.08
N LEU A 13 3.82 -31.70 32.77
CA LEU A 13 2.56 -31.04 32.41
C LEU A 13 2.62 -29.53 32.65
N GLN A 14 3.20 -29.08 33.79
CA GLN A 14 3.36 -27.65 34.06
C GLN A 14 4.28 -26.98 33.06
N LYS A 15 5.38 -27.62 32.63
CA LYS A 15 6.25 -27.10 31.59
C LYS A 15 5.57 -27.05 30.22
N LEU A 16 4.74 -28.04 29.89
CA LEU A 16 3.96 -28.05 28.65
C LEU A 16 2.87 -26.96 28.66
N THR A 17 2.19 -26.74 29.78
CA THR A 17 1.17 -25.68 29.91
C THR A 17 1.77 -24.29 29.85
N ILE A 18 2.95 -24.06 30.45
CA ILE A 18 3.67 -22.77 30.35
C ILE A 18 4.15 -22.54 28.92
N PHE A 19 4.60 -23.57 28.20
CA PHE A 19 5.03 -23.45 26.80
C PHE A 19 3.87 -23.14 25.86
N ILE A 20 2.70 -23.73 26.07
CA ILE A 20 1.47 -23.46 25.30
C ILE A 20 0.96 -22.04 25.58
N VAL A 21 1.00 -21.57 26.84
CA VAL A 21 0.60 -20.20 27.19
C VAL A 21 1.59 -19.17 26.63
N LEU A 22 2.90 -19.42 26.66
CA LEU A 22 3.89 -18.55 26.03
C LEU A 22 3.78 -18.54 24.49
N PHE A 23 3.47 -19.67 23.87
CA PHE A 23 3.29 -19.76 22.42
C PHE A 23 1.97 -19.11 21.94
N GLY A 24 0.93 -19.13 22.78
CA GLY A 24 -0.36 -18.47 22.50
C GLY A 24 -0.30 -16.94 22.56
N ILE A 25 0.67 -16.34 23.26
CA ILE A 25 0.84 -14.88 23.38
C ILE A 25 1.56 -14.29 22.15
N VAL A 26 2.32 -15.11 21.41
CA VAL A 26 3.12 -14.64 20.24
C VAL A 26 2.26 -14.43 18.97
N PHE A 27 1.05 -15.00 18.91
CA PHE A 27 0.14 -14.87 17.76
C PHE A 27 -1.00 -13.85 17.93
N GLY A 28 -1.03 -13.10 19.03
CA GLY A 28 -2.11 -12.17 19.39
C GLY A 28 -1.92 -10.72 18.95
N GLY A 29 -1.15 -10.42 17.90
CA GLY A 29 -0.76 -9.05 17.54
C GLY A 29 -1.31 -8.49 16.22
N CYS A 30 -2.23 -9.16 15.54
CA CYS A 30 -2.91 -8.55 14.40
C CYS A 30 -4.13 -7.77 14.92
N GLY A 31 -3.98 -6.46 15.11
CA GLY A 31 -5.12 -5.59 15.40
C GLY A 31 -6.12 -5.71 14.24
N THR A 32 -7.33 -6.18 14.53
CA THR A 32 -8.38 -6.28 13.50
C THR A 32 -8.82 -4.87 13.14
N VAL A 33 -8.67 -4.50 11.87
CA VAL A 33 -9.21 -3.25 11.32
C VAL A 33 -10.72 -3.20 11.60
N ASP A 34 -11.19 -2.16 12.29
CA ASP A 34 -12.61 -1.91 12.46
C ASP A 34 -13.13 -1.14 11.25
N LEU A 35 -13.90 -1.82 10.38
CA LEU A 35 -14.49 -1.24 9.18
C LEU A 35 -16.02 -1.18 9.35
N LYS A 36 -16.54 0.03 9.35
CA LYS A 36 -17.99 0.26 9.31
C LYS A 36 -18.44 0.25 7.85
N VAL A 37 -19.24 -0.73 7.48
CA VAL A 37 -19.78 -0.89 6.14
C VAL A 37 -21.28 -0.55 6.16
N ARG A 38 -21.74 0.19 5.14
CA ARG A 38 -23.15 0.49 4.94
C ARG A 38 -23.95 -0.81 4.81
N LYS A 39 -25.13 -0.86 5.41
CA LYS A 39 -26.08 -1.98 5.20
C LYS A 39 -26.45 -2.08 3.73
N ASN A 40 -26.47 -3.30 3.19
CA ASN A 40 -26.78 -3.64 1.81
C ASN A 40 -25.78 -3.14 0.75
N LEU A 41 -24.53 -2.83 1.13
CA LEU A 41 -23.48 -2.53 0.16
C LEU A 41 -23.22 -3.69 -0.82
N ASP A 42 -23.60 -4.90 -0.44
CA ASP A 42 -23.57 -6.11 -1.27
C ASP A 42 -24.61 -6.14 -2.39
N HIS A 43 -25.52 -5.13 -2.45
CA HIS A 43 -26.51 -5.07 -3.52
C HIS A 43 -25.93 -4.45 -4.79
N PRO A 44 -26.11 -5.06 -6.00
CA PRO A 44 -25.50 -4.61 -7.26
C PRO A 44 -25.76 -3.15 -7.61
N ASN A 45 -26.94 -2.63 -7.32
CA ASN A 45 -27.33 -1.24 -7.66
C ASN A 45 -26.67 -0.19 -6.75
N ILE A 46 -26.08 -0.60 -5.62
CA ILE A 46 -25.43 0.30 -4.67
C ILE A 46 -23.94 0.41 -4.99
N HIS A 47 -23.34 -0.67 -5.52
CA HIS A 47 -21.92 -0.66 -5.85
C HIS A 47 -21.59 0.39 -6.92
N PRO A 48 -20.62 1.30 -6.64
CA PRO A 48 -20.07 2.15 -7.69
C PRO A 48 -19.23 1.30 -8.65
N ASN A 49 -19.20 1.70 -9.92
CA ASN A 49 -18.38 1.05 -10.93
C ASN A 49 -16.97 1.68 -10.97
N THR A 50 -16.92 3.02 -11.03
CA THR A 50 -15.68 3.79 -11.11
C THR A 50 -15.35 4.43 -9.77
N VAL A 51 -14.12 4.24 -9.30
CA VAL A 51 -13.66 4.76 -8.01
C VAL A 51 -12.34 5.51 -8.16
N ALA A 52 -12.28 6.75 -7.68
CA ALA A 52 -11.07 7.54 -7.62
C ALA A 52 -10.49 7.56 -6.20
N ILE A 53 -9.20 7.26 -6.05
CA ILE A 53 -8.49 7.43 -4.79
C ILE A 53 -7.87 8.82 -4.79
N LEU A 54 -8.42 9.72 -3.96
CA LEU A 54 -7.96 11.10 -3.85
C LEU A 54 -6.55 11.17 -3.24
N PRO A 55 -5.79 12.26 -3.43
CA PRO A 55 -4.57 12.48 -2.67
C PRO A 55 -4.83 12.37 -1.17
N PHE A 56 -4.07 11.50 -0.49
CA PHE A 56 -4.16 11.39 0.95
C PHE A 56 -3.52 12.61 1.61
N THR A 57 -4.02 13.00 2.77
CA THR A 57 -3.59 14.18 3.50
C THR A 57 -2.94 13.80 4.82
N LEU A 58 -2.22 14.78 5.40
CA LEU A 58 -1.59 14.64 6.71
C LEU A 58 -2.33 15.53 7.72
N ALA A 59 -2.66 14.98 8.89
CA ALA A 59 -3.18 15.73 10.03
C ALA A 59 -2.17 15.85 11.17
N GLY A 60 -1.16 14.99 11.18
CA GLY A 60 -0.15 14.89 12.24
C GLY A 60 1.29 14.93 11.72
N PRO A 61 2.26 14.93 12.62
CA PRO A 61 3.66 14.90 12.27
C PRO A 61 4.05 13.59 11.59
N THR A 62 5.03 13.67 10.70
CA THR A 62 5.62 12.52 10.03
C THR A 62 7.13 12.52 10.22
N PRO A 63 7.81 11.39 10.08
CA PRO A 63 9.27 11.36 10.03
C PRO A 63 9.79 12.29 8.94
N GLU A 64 10.84 13.02 9.26
CA GLU A 64 11.43 14.01 8.36
C GLU A 64 11.85 13.34 7.02
N GLY A 65 11.52 13.99 5.91
CA GLY A 65 11.87 13.55 4.57
C GLY A 65 11.05 12.37 4.03
N VAL A 66 10.04 11.84 4.76
CA VAL A 66 9.22 10.72 4.30
C VAL A 66 7.81 11.20 3.95
N PRO A 67 7.39 11.17 2.68
CA PRO A 67 6.04 11.55 2.25
C PRO A 67 5.03 10.42 2.53
N VAL A 68 4.78 10.11 3.82
CA VAL A 68 3.97 8.96 4.26
C VAL A 68 2.58 8.93 3.60
N HIS A 69 1.92 10.06 3.43
CA HIS A 69 0.60 10.16 2.81
C HIS A 69 0.60 9.70 1.33
N ARG A 70 1.66 10.03 0.58
CA ARG A 70 1.82 9.57 -0.81
C ARG A 70 2.10 8.07 -0.86
N LEU A 71 3.08 7.64 -0.07
CA LEU A 71 3.45 6.23 0.04
C LEU A 71 2.23 5.37 0.42
N PHE A 72 1.44 5.83 1.39
CA PHE A 72 0.24 5.11 1.82
C PHE A 72 -0.83 5.09 0.73
N ARG A 73 -1.08 6.22 0.04
CA ARG A 73 -2.02 6.27 -1.08
C ARG A 73 -1.64 5.29 -2.20
N GLU A 74 -0.36 5.27 -2.59
CA GLU A 74 0.15 4.37 -3.62
C GLU A 74 -0.01 2.90 -3.22
N CYS A 75 0.34 2.59 -1.98
CA CYS A 75 0.17 1.27 -1.41
C CYS A 75 -1.31 0.86 -1.40
N PHE A 76 -2.19 1.72 -0.90
CA PHE A 76 -3.63 1.48 -0.85
C PHE A 76 -4.23 1.25 -2.24
N PHE A 77 -3.89 2.12 -3.22
CA PHE A 77 -4.33 1.99 -4.60
C PHE A 77 -3.98 0.64 -5.21
N ASN A 78 -2.77 0.16 -4.98
CA ASN A 78 -2.33 -1.11 -5.54
C ASN A 78 -3.11 -2.31 -5.00
N TYR A 79 -3.44 -2.33 -3.71
CA TYR A 79 -4.27 -3.38 -3.11
C TYR A 79 -5.74 -3.23 -3.48
N PHE A 80 -6.25 -1.99 -3.55
CA PHE A 80 -7.62 -1.72 -3.97
C PHE A 80 -7.90 -2.18 -5.41
N SER A 81 -6.90 -2.14 -6.28
CA SER A 81 -7.00 -2.64 -7.66
C SER A 81 -7.24 -4.16 -7.78
N TYR A 82 -7.08 -4.93 -6.69
CA TYR A 82 -7.49 -6.33 -6.67
C TYR A 82 -8.99 -6.53 -6.48
N LEU A 83 -9.72 -5.51 -6.05
CA LEU A 83 -11.18 -5.52 -6.02
C LEU A 83 -11.72 -5.20 -7.42
N GLY A 84 -12.90 -5.69 -7.75
CA GLY A 84 -13.48 -5.58 -9.10
C GLY A 84 -13.96 -4.18 -9.53
N TYR A 85 -13.38 -3.09 -8.96
CA TYR A 85 -13.66 -1.72 -9.37
C TYR A 85 -12.87 -1.34 -10.63
N VAL A 86 -13.39 -0.38 -11.41
CA VAL A 86 -12.62 0.20 -12.51
C VAL A 86 -11.50 1.08 -11.95
N ASP A 87 -10.30 0.73 -12.32
CA ASP A 87 -9.06 1.32 -11.83
C ASP A 87 -8.75 2.65 -12.53
N ILE A 88 -8.81 3.77 -11.80
CA ILE A 88 -8.44 5.10 -12.30
C ILE A 88 -7.02 5.41 -11.85
N PRO A 89 -6.05 5.59 -12.77
CA PRO A 89 -4.67 5.92 -12.41
C PRO A 89 -4.58 7.15 -11.51
N LEU A 90 -3.74 7.10 -10.47
CA LEU A 90 -3.57 8.21 -9.52
C LEU A 90 -3.16 9.51 -10.21
N GLU A 91 -2.28 9.43 -11.21
CA GLU A 91 -1.85 10.59 -12.01
C GLU A 91 -3.04 11.24 -12.73
N THR A 92 -3.99 10.44 -13.25
CA THR A 92 -5.19 10.98 -13.90
C THR A 92 -6.04 11.80 -12.93
N ILE A 93 -6.17 11.34 -11.70
CA ILE A 93 -6.91 12.04 -10.64
C ILE A 93 -6.17 13.33 -10.27
N ASP A 94 -4.87 13.26 -10.06
CA ASP A 94 -4.05 14.42 -9.68
C ASP A 94 -4.08 15.51 -10.77
N ASN A 95 -4.00 15.11 -12.05
CA ASN A 95 -4.09 16.03 -13.19
C ASN A 95 -5.46 16.70 -13.28
N LYS A 96 -6.56 15.97 -13.05
CA LYS A 96 -7.92 16.56 -13.03
C LYS A 96 -8.09 17.57 -11.89
N LEU A 97 -7.61 17.24 -10.69
CA LEU A 97 -7.63 18.17 -9.56
C LEU A 97 -6.80 19.42 -9.83
N HIS A 98 -5.61 19.26 -10.38
CA HIS A 98 -4.75 20.37 -10.76
C HIS A 98 -5.38 21.27 -11.84
N ALA A 99 -5.99 20.67 -12.87
CA ALA A 99 -6.71 21.39 -13.93
C ALA A 99 -7.92 22.17 -13.39
N ALA A 100 -8.53 21.69 -12.30
CA ALA A 100 -9.59 22.40 -11.58
C ALA A 100 -9.05 23.52 -10.63
N GLY A 101 -7.75 23.80 -10.66
CA GLY A 101 -7.09 24.86 -9.86
C GLY A 101 -6.78 24.47 -8.41
N ILE A 102 -6.89 23.18 -8.06
CA ILE A 102 -6.67 22.71 -6.70
C ILE A 102 -5.18 22.50 -6.49
N LYS A 103 -4.56 23.35 -5.67
CA LYS A 103 -3.13 23.28 -5.31
C LYS A 103 -2.91 22.65 -3.94
N ASN A 104 -3.87 22.79 -3.04
CA ASN A 104 -3.81 22.23 -1.69
C ASN A 104 -4.83 21.09 -1.55
N TYR A 105 -4.35 19.88 -1.46
CA TYR A 105 -5.21 18.70 -1.35
C TYR A 105 -5.98 18.58 -0.03
N GLN A 106 -5.61 19.35 1.01
CA GLN A 106 -6.42 19.43 2.23
C GLN A 106 -7.83 20.00 1.96
N GLU A 107 -7.95 20.90 0.97
CA GLU A 107 -9.24 21.48 0.59
C GLU A 107 -10.21 20.45 0.03
N VAL A 108 -9.68 19.39 -0.61
CA VAL A 108 -10.48 18.33 -1.23
C VAL A 108 -11.31 17.55 -0.20
N LEU A 109 -10.85 17.47 1.05
CA LEU A 109 -11.59 16.81 2.13
C LEU A 109 -12.96 17.49 2.39
N GLY A 110 -13.03 18.81 2.20
CA GLY A 110 -14.25 19.61 2.40
C GLY A 110 -15.14 19.76 1.15
N PHE A 111 -14.75 19.20 0.00
CA PHE A 111 -15.58 19.33 -1.20
C PHE A 111 -16.82 18.46 -1.11
N SER A 112 -17.95 19.02 -1.62
CA SER A 112 -19.18 18.26 -1.73
C SER A 112 -19.07 17.12 -2.74
N PRO A 113 -19.89 16.06 -2.60
CA PRO A 113 -19.95 14.96 -3.57
C PRO A 113 -20.19 15.43 -5.00
N GLU A 114 -21.07 16.40 -5.20
CA GLU A 114 -21.41 16.98 -6.51
C GLU A 114 -20.15 17.64 -7.13
N LYS A 115 -19.45 18.47 -6.37
CA LYS A 115 -18.23 19.15 -6.85
C LYS A 115 -17.15 18.13 -7.24
N LEU A 116 -16.96 17.07 -6.45
CA LEU A 116 -16.01 16.01 -6.76
C LEU A 116 -16.41 15.24 -8.02
N ARG A 117 -17.72 14.96 -8.19
CA ARG A 117 -18.24 14.28 -9.37
C ARG A 117 -18.04 15.11 -10.63
N ASP A 118 -18.27 16.41 -10.57
CA ASP A 118 -18.09 17.32 -11.72
C ASP A 118 -16.62 17.38 -12.16
N ILE A 119 -15.66 17.38 -11.21
CA ILE A 119 -14.24 17.42 -11.50
C ILE A 119 -13.74 16.07 -12.02
N LEU A 120 -14.12 14.97 -11.37
CA LEU A 120 -13.46 13.67 -11.56
C LEU A 120 -14.21 12.78 -12.55
N ALA A 121 -15.53 12.95 -12.70
CA ALA A 121 -16.42 12.10 -13.51
C ALA A 121 -16.31 10.61 -13.14
N VAL A 122 -16.48 10.32 -11.83
CA VAL A 122 -16.49 8.95 -11.26
C VAL A 122 -17.68 8.75 -10.35
N ASP A 123 -18.03 7.48 -10.06
CA ASP A 123 -19.19 7.15 -9.22
C ASP A 123 -18.90 7.35 -7.74
N ALA A 124 -17.67 7.06 -7.30
CA ALA A 124 -17.28 7.20 -5.90
C ALA A 124 -15.83 7.67 -5.74
N VAL A 125 -15.52 8.18 -4.56
CA VAL A 125 -14.16 8.55 -4.17
C VAL A 125 -13.76 7.89 -2.87
N ILE A 126 -12.46 7.62 -2.73
CA ILE A 126 -11.84 7.26 -1.46
C ILE A 126 -11.03 8.45 -0.97
N LYS A 127 -11.38 8.93 0.22
CA LYS A 127 -10.65 9.95 0.98
C LYS A 127 -9.78 9.26 2.01
N GLY A 128 -8.54 9.71 2.19
CA GLY A 128 -7.62 9.19 3.20
C GLY A 128 -6.90 10.32 3.92
N GLN A 129 -6.80 10.19 5.24
CA GLN A 129 -6.06 11.11 6.08
C GLN A 129 -5.16 10.35 7.04
N VAL A 130 -3.86 10.58 6.97
CA VAL A 130 -2.90 10.06 7.95
C VAL A 130 -2.94 10.96 9.17
N LEU A 131 -3.37 10.39 10.30
CA LEU A 131 -3.57 11.11 11.55
C LEU A 131 -2.30 11.13 12.39
N GLU A 132 -1.56 10.02 12.39
CA GLU A 132 -0.37 9.84 13.22
C GLU A 132 0.56 8.84 12.55
N THR A 133 1.85 9.11 12.63
CA THR A 133 2.89 8.13 12.30
C THR A 133 3.90 8.07 13.42
N ASN A 134 4.38 6.88 13.72
CA ASN A 134 5.45 6.67 14.69
C ASN A 134 6.48 5.73 14.09
N ASN A 135 7.75 6.06 14.31
CA ASN A 135 8.87 5.18 14.03
C ASN A 135 9.84 5.29 15.21
N PHE A 136 9.63 4.41 16.19
CA PHE A 136 10.41 4.38 17.42
C PHE A 136 11.40 3.23 17.41
N THR A 137 12.64 3.53 17.76
CA THR A 137 13.69 2.52 17.98
C THR A 137 14.28 2.75 19.36
N GLY A 138 14.14 1.76 20.23
CA GLY A 138 14.68 1.81 21.60
C GLY A 138 15.34 0.48 21.96
N GLY A 139 16.67 0.47 22.04
CA GLY A 139 17.45 -0.71 22.45
C GLY A 139 17.16 -1.93 21.58
N ILE A 140 16.41 -2.87 22.13
CA ILE A 140 16.09 -4.17 21.51
C ILE A 140 14.73 -4.22 20.82
N HIS A 141 14.02 -3.11 20.76
CA HIS A 141 12.66 -3.03 20.25
C HIS A 141 12.48 -1.85 19.31
N ALA A 142 11.85 -2.08 18.17
CA ALA A 142 11.43 -1.04 17.28
C ALA A 142 9.96 -1.21 16.92
N GLU A 143 9.23 -0.09 16.88
CA GLU A 143 7.83 -0.02 16.50
C GLU A 143 7.68 1.00 15.37
N THR A 144 7.03 0.57 14.28
CA THR A 144 6.57 1.48 13.25
C THR A 144 5.06 1.40 13.17
N SER A 145 4.39 2.56 13.21
CA SER A 145 2.92 2.58 13.15
C SER A 145 2.41 3.72 12.26
N ILE A 146 1.24 3.45 11.65
CA ILE A 146 0.44 4.43 10.89
C ILE A 146 -0.98 4.39 11.46
N LYS A 147 -1.48 5.55 11.89
CA LYS A 147 -2.89 5.76 12.20
C LYS A 147 -3.51 6.58 11.09
N ALA A 148 -4.59 6.10 10.49
CA ALA A 148 -5.27 6.80 9.43
C ALA A 148 -6.78 6.62 9.49
N LYS A 149 -7.50 7.62 8.96
CA LYS A 149 -8.91 7.53 8.62
C LYS A 149 -9.05 7.41 7.13
N ILE A 150 -9.84 6.43 6.66
CA ILE A 150 -10.15 6.21 5.25
C ILE A 150 -11.65 6.02 5.13
N GLU A 151 -12.25 6.64 4.11
CA GLU A 151 -13.67 6.52 3.83
C GLU A 151 -13.92 6.48 2.32
N MET A 152 -14.94 5.73 1.90
CA MET A 152 -15.44 5.69 0.53
C MET A 152 -16.80 6.35 0.47
N ILE A 153 -16.96 7.33 -0.40
CA ILE A 153 -18.18 8.11 -0.56
C ILE A 153 -18.74 7.91 -1.97
N ASP A 154 -19.98 7.51 -2.07
CA ASP A 154 -20.72 7.48 -3.32
C ASP A 154 -21.08 8.90 -3.76
N LEU A 155 -20.53 9.36 -4.88
CA LEU A 155 -20.76 10.72 -5.39
C LEU A 155 -22.14 10.90 -6.05
N ARG A 156 -22.85 9.80 -6.30
CA ARG A 156 -24.21 9.83 -6.86
C ARG A 156 -25.25 10.16 -5.79
N THR A 157 -25.00 9.70 -4.55
CA THR A 157 -25.92 9.82 -3.41
C THR A 157 -25.39 10.69 -2.27
N GLY A 158 -24.08 10.92 -2.21
CA GLY A 158 -23.41 11.60 -1.11
C GLY A 158 -23.21 10.73 0.14
N GLU A 159 -23.57 9.46 0.08
CA GLU A 159 -23.51 8.57 1.25
C GLU A 159 -22.15 7.92 1.39
N THR A 160 -21.71 7.76 2.65
CA THR A 160 -20.51 6.96 2.98
C THR A 160 -20.85 5.49 2.85
N LEU A 161 -20.15 4.79 1.96
CA LEU A 161 -20.32 3.37 1.72
C LEU A 161 -19.59 2.53 2.77
N TRP A 162 -18.40 2.95 3.16
CA TRP A 162 -17.64 2.39 4.28
C TRP A 162 -16.63 3.42 4.81
N GLU A 163 -16.30 3.27 6.08
CA GLU A 163 -15.29 4.08 6.76
C GLU A 163 -14.50 3.24 7.76
N THR A 164 -13.26 3.64 8.00
CA THR A 164 -12.43 3.09 9.08
C THR A 164 -11.54 4.17 9.64
N GLU A 165 -11.28 4.10 10.95
CA GLU A 165 -10.16 4.74 11.62
C GLU A 165 -9.39 3.64 12.35
N HIS A 166 -8.16 3.41 11.92
CA HIS A 166 -7.35 2.31 12.42
C HIS A 166 -5.90 2.73 12.64
N LYS A 167 -5.23 2.08 13.58
CA LYS A 167 -3.79 2.19 13.80
C LYS A 167 -3.14 0.83 13.56
N GLU A 168 -2.40 0.72 12.48
CA GLU A 168 -1.59 -0.46 12.18
C GLU A 168 -0.20 -0.31 12.80
N ARG A 169 0.35 -1.42 13.32
CA ARG A 169 1.65 -1.46 13.97
C ARG A 169 2.45 -2.66 13.54
N ILE A 170 3.72 -2.43 13.27
CA ILE A 170 4.70 -3.50 13.04
C ILE A 170 5.79 -3.39 14.09
N TYR A 171 6.13 -4.52 14.66
CA TYR A 171 7.20 -4.66 15.64
C TYR A 171 8.37 -5.39 15.02
N SER A 172 9.59 -4.91 15.28
CA SER A 172 10.84 -5.60 14.99
C SER A 172 11.74 -5.61 16.23
N GLY A 173 12.47 -6.68 16.44
CA GLY A 173 13.29 -6.82 17.66
C GLY A 173 14.00 -8.17 17.76
N ILE A 174 14.42 -8.54 18.97
CA ILE A 174 15.29 -9.70 19.32
C ILE A 174 14.92 -11.03 18.64
N LEU A 175 13.66 -11.21 18.24
CA LEU A 175 13.21 -12.43 17.57
C LEU A 175 13.51 -12.45 16.06
N SER A 176 14.10 -11.37 15.51
CA SER A 176 14.58 -11.36 14.14
C SER A 176 15.97 -11.98 14.04
N PRO A 177 16.20 -12.91 13.09
CA PRO A 177 17.52 -13.56 12.94
C PRO A 177 18.67 -12.59 12.61
N ASN A 178 18.38 -11.34 12.23
CA ASN A 178 19.37 -10.31 11.86
C ASN A 178 19.38 -9.14 12.87
N PHE A 179 19.28 -9.44 14.14
CA PHE A 179 19.17 -8.47 15.23
C PHE A 179 20.24 -7.36 15.24
N VAL A 180 21.51 -7.68 14.97
CA VAL A 180 22.60 -6.71 14.98
C VAL A 180 22.54 -5.76 13.79
N GLU A 181 22.14 -6.25 12.61
CA GLU A 181 21.94 -5.43 11.41
C GLU A 181 20.76 -4.45 11.59
N ILE A 182 19.69 -4.86 12.26
CA ILE A 182 18.49 -4.03 12.46
C ILE A 182 18.79 -2.79 13.29
N ILE A 183 19.64 -2.87 14.31
CA ILE A 183 19.96 -1.71 15.17
C ILE A 183 20.79 -0.66 14.42
N GLN A 184 21.80 -1.08 13.66
CA GLN A 184 22.60 -0.17 12.83
C GLN A 184 21.81 0.41 11.65
N ASP A 185 20.86 -0.34 11.15
CA ASP A 185 20.11 -0.09 9.93
C ASP A 185 18.92 0.87 10.08
N GLN A 186 18.38 1.06 11.28
CA GLN A 186 17.20 1.92 11.51
C GLN A 186 17.50 3.42 11.52
N MET A 187 18.77 3.81 11.50
CA MET A 187 19.15 5.22 11.36
C MET A 187 19.14 5.72 9.91
N ASP A 188 18.82 4.85 8.94
CA ASP A 188 18.79 5.21 7.52
C ASP A 188 17.35 5.48 7.04
N ASN A 189 17.11 6.66 6.46
CA ASN A 189 15.78 7.09 5.94
C ASN A 189 15.13 6.07 5.00
N ALA A 190 15.91 5.30 4.22
CA ALA A 190 15.37 4.26 3.34
C ALA A 190 14.72 3.11 4.11
N LYS A 191 15.24 2.78 5.29
CA LYS A 191 14.70 1.69 6.11
C LYS A 191 13.46 2.13 6.87
N VAL A 192 13.42 3.39 7.32
CA VAL A 192 12.21 4.02 7.85
C VAL A 192 11.09 3.97 6.80
N GLN A 193 11.40 4.30 5.55
CA GLN A 193 10.45 4.24 4.45
C GLN A 193 9.97 2.81 4.19
N GLN A 194 10.86 1.81 4.21
CA GLN A 194 10.46 0.40 4.05
C GLN A 194 9.55 -0.08 5.18
N ALA A 195 9.84 0.30 6.42
CA ALA A 195 9.01 -0.05 7.58
C ALA A 195 7.63 0.60 7.49
N LEU A 196 7.56 1.89 7.14
CA LEU A 196 6.31 2.60 6.91
C LEU A 196 5.53 2.01 5.73
N TYR A 197 6.23 1.64 4.66
CA TYR A 197 5.61 0.96 3.53
C TYR A 197 4.96 -0.36 3.94
N LYS A 198 5.70 -1.21 4.69
CA LYS A 198 5.16 -2.49 5.18
C LYS A 198 3.96 -2.28 6.11
N THR A 199 3.99 -1.24 6.95
CA THR A 199 2.86 -0.87 7.80
C THR A 199 1.65 -0.43 6.96
N ALA A 200 1.86 0.39 5.92
CA ALA A 200 0.81 0.80 4.98
C ALA A 200 0.26 -0.40 4.18
N GLU A 201 1.11 -1.35 3.83
CA GLU A 201 0.71 -2.61 3.17
C GLU A 201 -0.23 -3.43 4.06
N MET A 202 0.17 -3.67 5.32
CA MET A 202 -0.65 -4.43 6.28
C MET A 202 -1.98 -3.74 6.56
N PHE A 203 -1.96 -2.42 6.73
CA PHE A 203 -3.17 -1.62 6.88
C PHE A 203 -4.11 -1.79 5.68
N SER A 204 -3.57 -1.65 4.46
CA SER A 204 -4.35 -1.78 3.21
C SER A 204 -4.94 -3.18 3.06
N ILE A 205 -4.16 -4.23 3.29
CA ILE A 205 -4.63 -5.62 3.26
C ILE A 205 -5.77 -5.82 4.28
N GLY A 206 -5.60 -5.32 5.51
CA GLY A 206 -6.61 -5.44 6.56
C GLY A 206 -7.96 -4.82 6.17
N ILE A 207 -7.96 -3.71 5.43
CA ILE A 207 -9.18 -3.11 4.86
C ILE A 207 -9.73 -3.95 3.71
N MET A 208 -8.88 -4.34 2.74
CA MET A 208 -9.31 -5.08 1.54
C MET A 208 -9.97 -6.41 1.89
N MET A 209 -9.55 -7.05 2.96
CA MET A 209 -10.19 -8.29 3.44
C MET A 209 -11.62 -8.10 3.97
N LYS A 210 -12.05 -6.87 4.23
CA LYS A 210 -13.35 -6.56 4.84
C LYS A 210 -14.29 -5.78 3.92
N ILE A 211 -13.76 -5.13 2.88
CA ILE A 211 -14.58 -4.45 1.88
C ILE A 211 -15.32 -5.52 1.05
N PRO A 212 -16.65 -5.40 0.87
CA PRO A 212 -17.37 -6.26 -0.06
C PRO A 212 -16.78 -6.17 -1.48
N ASP A 213 -16.42 -7.31 -2.04
CA ASP A 213 -15.87 -7.39 -3.39
C ASP A 213 -17.02 -7.24 -4.41
N PRO A 214 -16.99 -6.23 -5.31
CA PRO A 214 -17.97 -6.09 -6.38
C PRO A 214 -18.09 -7.34 -7.26
N ALA A 215 -17.00 -8.08 -7.45
CA ALA A 215 -16.99 -9.31 -8.22
C ALA A 215 -17.92 -10.37 -7.62
N ALA A 216 -17.91 -10.52 -6.30
CA ALA A 216 -18.80 -11.44 -5.58
C ALA A 216 -20.27 -11.02 -5.70
N VAL A 217 -20.53 -9.70 -5.63
CA VAL A 217 -21.89 -9.13 -5.73
C VAL A 217 -22.48 -9.33 -7.12
N TRP A 218 -21.67 -9.14 -8.17
CA TRP A 218 -22.12 -9.30 -9.55
C TRP A 218 -22.09 -10.74 -10.05
N GLN A 219 -21.71 -11.70 -9.20
CA GLN A 219 -21.56 -13.12 -9.56
C GLN A 219 -20.66 -13.31 -10.80
N LYS A 220 -19.67 -12.44 -10.97
CA LYS A 220 -18.69 -12.54 -12.04
C LYS A 220 -17.44 -13.15 -11.47
N GLU A 221 -16.97 -14.24 -12.06
CA GLU A 221 -15.58 -14.70 -11.84
C GLU A 221 -14.65 -13.68 -12.48
N ILE A 222 -14.17 -12.72 -11.68
CA ILE A 222 -13.16 -11.76 -12.11
C ILE A 222 -11.81 -12.35 -11.75
N ARG A 223 -11.11 -12.89 -12.73
CA ARG A 223 -9.70 -13.23 -12.59
C ARG A 223 -8.85 -12.02 -12.94
N LEU A 224 -8.24 -11.43 -11.92
CA LEU A 224 -7.23 -10.39 -12.11
C LEU A 224 -5.94 -10.99 -12.69
N PRO A 225 -5.21 -10.25 -13.53
CA PRO A 225 -3.87 -10.62 -13.95
C PRO A 225 -2.96 -10.85 -12.76
N GLU A 226 -2.22 -11.96 -12.76
CA GLU A 226 -1.26 -12.28 -11.70
C GLU A 226 0.13 -11.81 -12.07
N ILE A 227 0.80 -11.10 -11.14
CA ILE A 227 2.22 -10.76 -11.22
C ILE A 227 2.95 -11.56 -10.15
N LYS A 228 3.83 -12.49 -10.58
CA LYS A 228 4.60 -13.36 -9.70
C LYS A 228 5.81 -12.67 -9.11
N SER A 229 6.52 -11.87 -9.91
CA SER A 229 7.67 -11.09 -9.44
C SER A 229 7.84 -9.79 -10.22
N ILE A 230 8.50 -8.84 -9.58
CA ILE A 230 9.01 -7.61 -10.20
C ILE A 230 10.42 -7.36 -9.70
N GLU A 231 11.32 -7.06 -10.64
CA GLU A 231 12.73 -6.81 -10.40
C GLU A 231 13.14 -5.49 -11.05
N THR A 232 14.09 -4.80 -10.44
CA THR A 232 14.68 -3.57 -10.97
C THR A 232 16.16 -3.47 -10.59
N ASN A 233 16.90 -2.61 -11.28
CA ASN A 233 18.30 -2.32 -10.97
C ASN A 233 18.47 -1.31 -9.82
N LEU A 234 17.40 -0.83 -9.21
CA LEU A 234 17.46 0.11 -8.10
C LEU A 234 18.04 -0.56 -6.86
N LYS A 235 19.00 0.11 -6.23
CA LYS A 235 19.56 -0.28 -4.93
C LYS A 235 18.91 0.56 -3.83
N PRO A 236 18.85 0.04 -2.59
CA PRO A 236 18.46 0.84 -1.44
C PRO A 236 19.30 2.13 -1.39
N ASN A 237 18.66 3.26 -1.10
CA ASN A 237 19.31 4.58 -0.97
C ASN A 237 20.02 5.13 -2.22
N GLN A 238 19.79 4.54 -3.37
CA GLN A 238 20.36 5.04 -4.60
C GLN A 238 19.66 6.33 -5.03
N LYS A 239 20.43 7.42 -5.12
CA LYS A 239 20.00 8.67 -5.74
C LYS A 239 20.28 8.59 -7.24
N LEU A 240 19.26 8.85 -8.04
CA LEU A 240 19.34 8.86 -9.49
C LEU A 240 19.58 10.27 -9.99
N LYS A 241 20.31 10.36 -11.09
CA LYS A 241 20.64 11.62 -11.79
C LYS A 241 20.05 11.59 -13.20
N PRO A 242 19.91 12.74 -13.87
CA PRO A 242 19.58 12.79 -15.28
C PRO A 242 20.47 11.83 -16.10
N ASN A 243 19.84 11.14 -17.06
CA ASN A 243 20.41 10.07 -17.89
C ASN A 243 20.63 8.71 -17.21
N ASP A 244 20.44 8.58 -15.89
CA ASP A 244 20.36 7.27 -15.27
C ASP A 244 19.18 6.49 -15.83
N ARG A 245 19.30 5.16 -15.86
CA ARG A 245 18.26 4.29 -16.40
C ARG A 245 17.70 3.35 -15.34
N ILE A 246 16.40 3.39 -15.19
CA ILE A 246 15.65 2.43 -14.37
C ILE A 246 15.19 1.31 -15.29
N TYR A 247 15.66 0.07 -15.04
CA TYR A 247 15.20 -1.13 -15.73
C TYR A 247 14.16 -1.82 -14.85
N VAL A 248 13.11 -2.33 -15.47
CA VAL A 248 12.07 -3.11 -14.78
C VAL A 248 11.80 -4.38 -15.57
N ASN A 249 11.89 -5.52 -14.87
CA ASN A 249 11.49 -6.82 -15.35
C ASN A 249 10.33 -7.33 -14.52
N LEU A 250 9.34 -7.93 -15.16
CA LEU A 250 8.14 -8.43 -14.52
C LEU A 250 7.85 -9.84 -15.04
N ILE A 251 7.48 -10.74 -14.13
CA ILE A 251 7.01 -12.10 -14.46
C ILE A 251 5.57 -12.22 -14.00
N GLY A 252 4.68 -12.66 -14.89
CA GLY A 252 3.27 -12.83 -14.60
C GLY A 252 2.51 -13.55 -15.70
N ASP A 253 1.21 -13.34 -15.79
CA ASP A 253 0.37 -13.92 -16.85
C ASP A 253 0.83 -13.43 -18.22
N ALA A 254 0.81 -14.36 -19.21
CA ALA A 254 1.26 -14.08 -20.57
C ALA A 254 0.19 -13.39 -21.43
N GLY A 255 0.63 -12.69 -22.48
CA GLY A 255 -0.26 -12.09 -23.50
C GLY A 255 -1.01 -10.83 -23.04
N LEU A 256 -0.54 -10.18 -21.98
CA LEU A 256 -1.18 -9.00 -21.40
C LEU A 256 -0.42 -7.71 -21.74
N LYS A 257 -1.07 -6.56 -21.52
CA LYS A 257 -0.40 -5.26 -21.61
C LYS A 257 0.38 -5.01 -20.33
N GLY A 258 1.73 -5.06 -20.42
CA GLY A 258 2.63 -4.75 -19.33
C GLY A 258 2.98 -3.26 -19.30
N SER A 259 3.02 -2.68 -18.10
CA SER A 259 3.56 -1.35 -17.84
C SER A 259 4.15 -1.27 -16.44
N PHE A 260 4.90 -0.22 -16.16
CA PHE A 260 5.29 0.12 -14.81
C PHE A 260 5.11 1.62 -14.54
N GLY A 261 5.09 1.96 -13.28
CA GLY A 261 5.05 3.33 -12.79
C GLY A 261 6.15 3.60 -11.78
N ILE A 262 6.45 4.89 -11.60
CA ILE A 262 7.34 5.42 -10.57
C ILE A 262 6.45 6.20 -9.62
N GLY A 263 5.89 5.53 -8.62
CA GLY A 263 4.87 6.07 -7.73
C GLY A 263 3.67 6.63 -8.48
N SER A 264 3.10 7.70 -7.94
CA SER A 264 2.07 8.51 -8.60
C SER A 264 2.63 9.53 -9.58
N TRP A 265 3.96 9.68 -9.62
CA TRP A 265 4.61 10.71 -10.42
C TRP A 265 4.65 10.37 -11.91
N LYS A 266 4.96 9.12 -12.25
CA LYS A 266 5.01 8.66 -13.64
C LYS A 266 4.31 7.31 -13.76
N SER A 267 3.29 7.22 -14.60
CA SER A 267 2.53 5.99 -14.81
C SER A 267 2.60 5.50 -16.26
N ASN A 268 2.18 4.25 -16.47
CA ASN A 268 2.02 3.63 -17.79
C ASN A 268 3.29 3.62 -18.67
N ILE A 269 4.48 3.54 -18.05
CA ILE A 269 5.72 3.32 -18.81
C ILE A 269 5.66 1.90 -19.38
N PRO A 270 5.75 1.70 -20.71
CA PRO A 270 5.45 0.41 -21.31
C PRO A 270 6.51 -0.64 -20.97
N LEU A 271 6.06 -1.85 -20.70
CA LEU A 271 6.85 -3.08 -20.66
C LEU A 271 6.53 -3.90 -21.91
N LYS A 272 7.56 -4.41 -22.58
CA LYS A 272 7.43 -5.32 -23.72
C LYS A 272 7.50 -6.76 -23.22
N GLU A 273 6.56 -7.59 -23.63
CA GLU A 273 6.67 -9.03 -23.43
C GLU A 273 7.80 -9.61 -24.30
N ILE A 274 8.83 -10.13 -23.66
CA ILE A 274 10.03 -10.66 -24.33
C ILE A 274 9.85 -12.16 -24.63
N THR A 275 9.30 -12.87 -23.68
CA THR A 275 8.84 -14.26 -23.80
C THR A 275 7.52 -14.37 -23.07
N PRO A 276 6.68 -15.40 -23.30
CA PRO A 276 5.40 -15.53 -22.64
C PRO A 276 5.49 -15.35 -21.13
N GLY A 277 4.81 -14.33 -20.60
CA GLY A 277 4.79 -13.99 -19.18
C GLY A 277 6.01 -13.25 -18.64
N MET A 278 7.03 -12.97 -19.47
CA MET A 278 8.19 -12.15 -19.08
C MET A 278 8.16 -10.79 -19.79
N TYR A 279 8.09 -9.73 -19.01
CA TYR A 279 8.00 -8.36 -19.50
C TYR A 279 9.22 -7.57 -19.07
N SER A 280 9.74 -6.72 -19.97
CA SER A 280 10.90 -5.87 -19.69
C SER A 280 10.72 -4.48 -20.28
N GLY A 281 11.23 -3.47 -19.59
CA GLY A 281 11.24 -2.09 -20.05
C GLY A 281 12.19 -1.23 -19.24
N SER A 282 12.29 0.04 -19.61
CA SER A 282 13.15 0.98 -18.90
C SER A 282 12.64 2.41 -19.01
N TYR A 283 13.05 3.22 -18.04
CA TYR A 283 12.86 4.66 -18.03
C TYR A 283 14.21 5.36 -17.91
N ILE A 284 14.43 6.41 -18.73
CA ILE A 284 15.60 7.27 -18.63
C ILE A 284 15.18 8.51 -17.85
N VAL A 285 15.87 8.77 -16.75
CA VAL A 285 15.64 9.93 -15.90
C VAL A 285 15.91 11.21 -16.71
N GLN A 286 14.93 12.11 -16.73
CA GLN A 286 15.01 13.38 -17.45
C GLN A 286 15.57 14.48 -16.54
N GLU A 287 16.08 15.57 -17.11
CA GLU A 287 16.57 16.73 -16.35
C GLU A 287 15.46 17.42 -15.52
N SER A 288 14.22 17.31 -16.00
CA SER A 288 13.05 17.87 -15.31
C SER A 288 12.51 17.01 -14.18
N ASP A 289 13.04 15.80 -13.99
CA ASP A 289 12.52 14.87 -12.99
C ASP A 289 13.02 15.25 -11.61
N GLU A 290 12.07 15.29 -10.67
CA GLU A 290 12.33 15.54 -9.25
C GLU A 290 11.40 14.69 -8.42
N ILE A 291 11.94 13.66 -7.75
CA ILE A 291 11.18 12.71 -6.95
C ILE A 291 11.88 12.49 -5.63
N SER A 292 11.24 12.88 -4.53
CA SER A 292 11.80 12.68 -3.19
C SER A 292 11.84 11.22 -2.78
N SER A 293 10.83 10.44 -3.20
CA SER A 293 10.75 8.99 -2.96
C SER A 293 9.56 8.41 -3.73
N ALA A 294 9.77 7.34 -4.48
CA ALA A 294 8.69 6.65 -5.18
C ALA A 294 8.95 5.14 -5.30
N LEU A 295 7.88 4.36 -5.14
CA LEU A 295 7.91 2.92 -5.38
C LEU A 295 7.83 2.62 -6.87
N ILE A 296 8.50 1.56 -7.31
CA ILE A 296 8.30 1.01 -8.65
C ILE A 296 7.15 0.03 -8.59
N VAL A 297 6.14 0.26 -9.43
CA VAL A 297 4.89 -0.50 -9.50
C VAL A 297 4.75 -1.14 -10.86
N GLY A 298 4.82 -2.45 -10.96
CA GLY A 298 4.50 -3.19 -12.17
C GLY A 298 3.00 -3.40 -12.30
N THR A 299 2.48 -3.32 -13.52
CA THR A 299 1.06 -3.51 -13.85
C THR A 299 0.92 -4.43 -15.05
N LEU A 300 0.06 -5.44 -14.95
CA LEU A 300 -0.44 -6.22 -16.08
C LEU A 300 -1.92 -5.94 -16.25
N LYS A 301 -2.35 -5.61 -17.47
CA LYS A 301 -3.74 -5.27 -17.79
C LYS A 301 -4.28 -6.19 -18.88
N ASN A 302 -5.46 -6.77 -18.66
CA ASN A 302 -6.12 -7.61 -19.64
C ASN A 302 -6.97 -6.78 -20.65
N ALA A 303 -7.54 -7.46 -21.63
CA ALA A 303 -8.38 -6.82 -22.65
C ALA A 303 -9.65 -6.19 -22.08
N GLN A 304 -10.15 -6.66 -20.95
CA GLN A 304 -11.31 -6.14 -20.23
C GLN A 304 -10.97 -4.89 -19.40
N GLY A 305 -9.70 -4.50 -19.32
CA GLY A 305 -9.24 -3.35 -18.54
C GLY A 305 -8.93 -3.66 -17.09
N LEU A 306 -9.08 -4.91 -16.64
CA LEU A 306 -8.71 -5.31 -15.29
C LEU A 306 -7.20 -5.37 -15.15
N ALA A 307 -6.68 -4.86 -14.02
CA ALA A 307 -5.26 -4.72 -13.77
C ALA A 307 -4.82 -5.46 -12.51
N GLY A 308 -3.78 -6.28 -12.64
CA GLY A 308 -3.00 -6.77 -11.51
C GLY A 308 -1.79 -5.88 -11.30
N LYS A 309 -1.42 -5.59 -10.06
CA LYS A 309 -0.30 -4.72 -9.71
C LYS A 309 0.61 -5.36 -8.68
N ARG A 310 1.90 -5.05 -8.76
CA ARG A 310 2.90 -5.49 -7.80
C ARG A 310 4.00 -4.45 -7.66
N PHE A 311 4.46 -4.27 -6.41
CA PHE A 311 5.59 -3.38 -6.14
C PHE A 311 6.92 -4.09 -6.11
N TYR A 312 7.94 -3.33 -6.45
CA TYR A 312 9.29 -3.66 -6.04
C TYR A 312 9.51 -3.24 -4.57
N LYS A 313 9.82 -4.22 -3.71
CA LYS A 313 9.88 -4.03 -2.25
C LYS A 313 11.27 -3.68 -1.71
N HIS A 314 12.32 -3.77 -2.54
CA HIS A 314 13.70 -3.69 -2.09
C HIS A 314 14.39 -2.34 -2.35
N GLY A 315 13.66 -1.35 -2.88
CA GLY A 315 14.19 -0.03 -3.13
C GLY A 315 13.13 0.95 -3.60
N MET A 316 13.45 2.23 -3.51
CA MET A 316 12.62 3.33 -4.00
C MET A 316 13.41 4.18 -4.97
N ALA A 317 12.74 4.77 -5.95
CA ALA A 317 13.33 5.76 -6.82
C ALA A 317 13.43 7.10 -6.07
N VAL A 318 14.64 7.64 -6.01
CA VAL A 318 14.92 9.01 -5.53
C VAL A 318 15.64 9.73 -6.65
N ILE A 319 15.07 10.81 -7.17
CA ILE A 319 15.63 11.59 -8.26
C ILE A 319 15.83 13.01 -7.73
N GLU A 320 17.08 13.44 -7.65
CA GLU A 320 17.42 14.79 -7.24
C GLU A 320 17.38 15.73 -8.43
N LYS A 321 16.84 16.93 -8.21
CA LYS A 321 16.88 18.00 -9.19
C LYS A 321 18.34 18.29 -9.57
N SER A 322 18.63 18.34 -10.85
CA SER A 322 19.92 18.82 -11.32
C SER A 322 20.11 20.25 -10.83
N SER A 323 21.07 20.47 -9.93
CA SER A 323 21.54 21.81 -9.61
C SER A 323 22.30 22.31 -10.85
N LEU A 324 21.58 22.98 -11.73
CA LEU A 324 22.23 23.82 -12.75
C LEU A 324 22.98 24.93 -11.98
N ASN A 325 24.32 24.79 -11.92
CA ASN A 325 25.21 25.89 -11.58
C ASN A 325 25.19 26.95 -12.68
#